data_0646ebc9e919ea5ce90551a284338015
#
_entry.id   0646ebc9e919ea5ce90551a284338015
#
_cell.length_a   1.000
_cell.length_b   1.000
_cell.length_c   1.000
_cell.angle_alpha   90.00
_cell.angle_beta   90.00
_cell.angle_gamma   90.00
#
_symmetry.space_group_name_H-M   'P 1'
#
loop_
_entity.id
_entity.type
_entity.pdbx_description
1 polymer ?
#
loop_
_entity_poly.entity_id
_entity_poly.type
_entity_poly.pdbx_seq_one_letter_code
_entity_poly.pdbx_strand_id
1 'polypeptide(L)'
;VVTVVVGEYSLYRLKNVYKEMKDVDEDRFYELDYEEEKWGAWTSGVNLVSQVACIIILSFGYSLKYIESGKSRYFLFACIIFILCYFYDIYLFVRYVKAIQAAHPEKKGDPTSSKFTEQWVESCDEAEKEIIYKSAYKTYIVLNKVIPILLLLTLIANMFLNTGILAVLVVAVIYLVTGMTYIRSSMVSKAKRIG
;
A
#
# COMPACT_ATOMS: atom_id res chain seq x y z
N VAL A 1 -8.32 3.08 -16.17
CA VAL A 1 -9.10 4.32 -16.36
C VAL A 1 -9.85 4.69 -15.08
N VAL A 2 -10.68 3.82 -14.51
CA VAL A 2 -11.47 4.12 -13.29
C VAL A 2 -10.56 4.52 -12.12
N THR A 3 -9.50 3.79 -11.85
CA THR A 3 -8.53 4.09 -10.77
C THR A 3 -7.85 5.44 -10.98
N VAL A 4 -7.50 5.80 -12.21
CA VAL A 4 -6.92 7.12 -12.55
C VAL A 4 -7.91 8.24 -12.23
N VAL A 5 -9.16 8.12 -12.68
CA VAL A 5 -10.19 9.14 -12.44
C VAL A 5 -10.47 9.32 -10.95
N VAL A 6 -10.64 8.22 -10.22
CA VAL A 6 -10.91 8.27 -8.78
C VAL A 6 -9.69 8.78 -8.01
N GLY A 7 -8.47 8.39 -8.38
CA GLY A 7 -7.22 8.88 -7.78
C GLY A 7 -7.03 10.39 -7.97
N GLU A 8 -7.22 10.90 -9.18
CA GLU A 8 -7.14 12.35 -9.46
C GLU A 8 -8.24 13.14 -8.75
N TYR A 9 -9.46 12.59 -8.71
CA TYR A 9 -10.57 13.25 -8.01
C TYR A 9 -10.32 13.32 -6.50
N SER A 10 -9.86 12.22 -5.87
CA SER A 10 -9.56 12.21 -4.43
C SER A 10 -8.43 13.16 -4.08
N LEU A 11 -7.35 13.19 -4.89
CA LEU A 11 -6.26 14.14 -4.70
C LEU A 11 -6.69 15.60 -4.91
N TYR A 12 -7.59 15.85 -5.86
CA TYR A 12 -8.17 17.19 -6.06
C TYR A 12 -8.98 17.63 -4.82
N ARG A 13 -9.84 16.72 -4.29
CA ARG A 13 -10.62 16.99 -3.09
C ARG A 13 -9.73 17.26 -1.88
N LEU A 14 -8.69 16.45 -1.67
CA LEU A 14 -7.71 16.63 -0.61
C LEU A 14 -7.05 18.03 -0.68
N LYS A 15 -6.62 18.45 -1.87
CA LYS A 15 -6.02 19.78 -2.07
C LYS A 15 -7.00 20.91 -1.79
N ASN A 16 -8.29 20.72 -2.03
CA ASN A 16 -9.30 21.73 -1.70
C ASN A 16 -9.51 21.81 -0.18
N VAL A 17 -9.55 20.66 0.52
CA VAL A 17 -9.59 20.62 1.99
C VAL A 17 -8.42 21.43 2.57
N TYR A 18 -7.20 21.22 2.10
CA TYR A 18 -6.03 22.00 2.55
C TYR A 18 -6.12 23.51 2.30
N LYS A 19 -6.84 23.92 1.26
CA LYS A 19 -7.07 25.35 1.01
C LYS A 19 -8.08 25.94 1.98
N GLU A 20 -9.15 25.18 2.27
CA GLU A 20 -10.19 25.59 3.20
C GLU A 20 -9.67 25.64 4.63
N MET A 21 -8.80 24.71 5.06
CA MET A 21 -8.22 24.68 6.42
C MET A 21 -7.44 25.92 6.84
N LYS A 22 -7.03 26.77 5.88
CA LYS A 22 -6.18 27.94 6.17
C LYS A 22 -6.91 29.10 6.85
N ASP A 23 -8.22 29.22 6.66
CA ASP A 23 -9.00 30.39 7.03
C ASP A 23 -10.32 30.03 7.76
N VAL A 24 -10.30 28.99 8.63
CA VAL A 24 -11.51 28.50 9.30
C VAL A 24 -11.41 28.58 10.81
N ASP A 25 -12.58 28.61 11.48
CA ASP A 25 -12.76 28.51 12.93
C ASP A 25 -12.57 27.07 13.45
N GLU A 26 -12.42 26.92 14.76
CA GLU A 26 -12.11 25.62 15.39
C GLU A 26 -13.15 24.52 15.09
N ASP A 27 -14.44 24.85 15.07
CA ASP A 27 -15.50 23.86 14.84
C ASP A 27 -15.43 23.28 13.42
N ARG A 28 -15.19 24.15 12.43
CA ARG A 28 -15.05 23.74 11.04
C ARG A 28 -13.72 23.03 10.77
N PHE A 29 -12.68 23.33 11.55
CA PHE A 29 -11.38 22.67 11.45
C PHE A 29 -11.48 21.15 11.71
N TYR A 30 -12.22 20.71 12.74
CA TYR A 30 -12.40 19.28 13.02
C TYR A 30 -13.13 18.53 11.90
N GLU A 31 -14.08 19.16 11.23
CA GLU A 31 -14.75 18.54 10.08
C GLU A 31 -13.78 18.38 8.89
N LEU A 32 -12.96 19.39 8.63
CA LEU A 32 -11.96 19.37 7.55
C LEU A 32 -10.83 18.38 7.83
N ASP A 33 -10.40 18.23 9.07
CA ASP A 33 -9.42 17.23 9.50
C ASP A 33 -9.92 15.80 9.19
N TYR A 34 -11.18 15.51 9.51
CA TYR A 34 -11.80 14.24 9.13
C TYR A 34 -11.90 14.07 7.60
N GLU A 35 -12.22 15.13 6.84
CA GLU A 35 -12.23 15.08 5.38
C GLU A 35 -10.83 14.87 4.80
N GLU A 36 -9.80 15.42 5.41
CA GLU A 36 -8.39 15.18 5.05
C GLU A 36 -8.05 13.70 5.15
N GLU A 37 -8.28 13.09 6.31
CA GLU A 37 -8.05 11.66 6.52
C GLU A 37 -8.81 10.81 5.51
N LYS A 38 -10.08 11.12 5.28
CA LYS A 38 -10.95 10.41 4.34
C LYS A 38 -10.39 10.47 2.91
N TRP A 39 -10.07 11.66 2.40
CA TRP A 39 -9.58 11.80 1.03
C TRP A 39 -8.15 11.28 0.87
N GLY A 40 -7.33 11.37 1.93
CA GLY A 40 -6.02 10.72 2.00
C GLY A 40 -6.12 9.20 1.91
N ALA A 41 -7.02 8.60 2.69
CA ALA A 41 -7.30 7.15 2.65
C ALA A 41 -7.81 6.70 1.28
N TRP A 42 -8.71 7.46 0.63
CA TRP A 42 -9.17 7.17 -0.73
C TRP A 42 -8.03 7.22 -1.75
N THR A 43 -7.18 8.25 -1.71
CA THR A 43 -6.04 8.38 -2.63
C THR A 43 -5.07 7.20 -2.49
N SER A 44 -4.71 6.85 -1.26
CA SER A 44 -3.80 5.73 -0.97
C SER A 44 -4.44 4.38 -1.32
N GLY A 45 -5.72 4.19 -0.99
CA GLY A 45 -6.45 2.95 -1.25
C GLY A 45 -6.63 2.68 -2.74
N VAL A 46 -6.99 3.69 -3.52
CA VAL A 46 -7.12 3.56 -4.98
C VAL A 46 -5.78 3.25 -5.63
N ASN A 47 -4.69 3.87 -5.16
CA ASN A 47 -3.34 3.59 -5.65
C ASN A 47 -2.96 2.12 -5.41
N LEU A 48 -3.19 1.61 -4.20
CA LEU A 48 -2.94 0.21 -3.86
C LEU A 48 -3.77 -0.76 -4.72
N VAL A 49 -5.08 -0.49 -4.86
CA VAL A 49 -5.98 -1.32 -5.69
C VAL A 49 -5.54 -1.30 -7.16
N SER A 50 -5.10 -0.14 -7.68
CA SER A 50 -4.59 0.00 -9.05
C SER A 50 -3.37 -0.89 -9.28
N GLN A 51 -2.38 -0.83 -8.39
CA GLN A 51 -1.17 -1.65 -8.49
C GLN A 51 -1.48 -3.15 -8.49
N VAL A 52 -2.29 -3.61 -7.54
CA VAL A 52 -2.68 -5.03 -7.43
C VAL A 52 -3.47 -5.47 -8.66
N ALA A 53 -4.46 -4.67 -9.10
CA ALA A 53 -5.27 -4.98 -10.28
C ALA A 53 -4.42 -5.06 -11.56
N CYS A 54 -3.46 -4.16 -11.75
CA CYS A 54 -2.54 -4.20 -12.89
C CYS A 54 -1.72 -5.50 -12.93
N ILE A 55 -1.19 -5.95 -11.78
CA ILE A 55 -0.43 -7.20 -11.68
C ILE A 55 -1.34 -8.41 -11.98
N ILE A 56 -2.55 -8.44 -11.41
CA ILE A 56 -3.51 -9.53 -11.62
C ILE A 56 -3.91 -9.62 -13.10
N ILE A 57 -4.27 -8.49 -13.72
CA ILE A 57 -4.67 -8.45 -15.14
C ILE A 57 -3.53 -8.92 -16.04
N LEU A 58 -2.30 -8.47 -15.78
CA LEU A 58 -1.13 -8.92 -16.52
C LEU A 58 -0.93 -10.44 -16.37
N SER A 59 -1.11 -10.98 -15.16
CA SER A 59 -0.94 -12.41 -14.87
C SER A 59 -2.01 -13.29 -15.54
N PHE A 60 -3.27 -12.85 -15.56
CA PHE A 60 -4.36 -13.58 -16.22
C PHE A 60 -4.26 -13.56 -17.75
N GLY A 61 -3.82 -12.45 -18.32
CA GLY A 61 -3.79 -12.27 -19.77
C GLY A 61 -2.66 -13.00 -20.49
N TYR A 62 -1.58 -13.40 -19.77
CA TYR A 62 -0.32 -13.80 -20.44
C TYR A 62 0.36 -14.99 -19.79
N SER A 63 -0.02 -16.17 -20.25
CA SER A 63 0.76 -17.40 -20.03
C SER A 63 1.80 -17.58 -21.13
N LEU A 64 2.86 -18.37 -20.85
CA LEU A 64 3.86 -18.74 -21.88
C LEU A 64 3.21 -19.33 -23.14
N LYS A 65 2.17 -20.16 -22.98
CA LYS A 65 1.38 -20.71 -24.10
C LYS A 65 0.74 -19.64 -24.98
N TYR A 66 0.32 -18.50 -24.39
CA TYR A 66 -0.25 -17.39 -25.16
C TYR A 66 0.81 -16.68 -25.99
N ILE A 67 2.03 -16.51 -25.44
CA ILE A 67 3.16 -15.90 -26.15
C ILE A 67 3.60 -16.77 -27.33
N GLU A 68 3.69 -18.08 -27.12
CA GLU A 68 4.06 -19.06 -28.16
C GLU A 68 3.02 -19.15 -29.29
N SER A 69 1.75 -18.78 -29.03
CA SER A 69 0.68 -18.79 -30.04
C SER A 69 0.78 -17.71 -31.12
N GLY A 70 1.88 -16.96 -31.21
CA GLY A 70 2.12 -15.92 -32.20
C GLY A 70 1.43 -14.57 -31.93
N LYS A 71 0.83 -14.41 -30.75
CA LYS A 71 0.15 -13.16 -30.33
C LYS A 71 1.07 -12.21 -29.54
N SER A 72 2.38 -12.30 -29.76
CA SER A 72 3.42 -11.54 -29.06
C SER A 72 3.22 -10.01 -29.12
N ARG A 73 2.61 -9.48 -30.18
CA ARG A 73 2.32 -8.04 -30.29
C ARG A 73 1.38 -7.56 -29.19
N TYR A 74 0.31 -8.30 -28.90
CA TYR A 74 -0.65 -7.93 -27.84
C TYR A 74 0.00 -8.00 -26.45
N PHE A 75 0.91 -8.96 -26.25
CA PHE A 75 1.71 -9.02 -25.03
C PHE A 75 2.57 -7.78 -24.84
N LEU A 76 3.29 -7.35 -25.88
CA LEU A 76 4.11 -6.13 -25.81
C LEU A 76 3.26 -4.89 -25.48
N PHE A 77 2.09 -4.73 -26.12
CA PHE A 77 1.19 -3.63 -25.79
C PHE A 77 0.73 -3.67 -24.35
N ALA A 78 0.39 -4.83 -23.82
CA ALA A 78 -0.03 -4.94 -22.41
C ALA A 78 1.12 -4.67 -21.43
N CYS A 79 2.34 -5.10 -21.73
CA CYS A 79 3.52 -4.74 -20.94
C CYS A 79 3.75 -3.22 -20.94
N ILE A 80 3.62 -2.56 -22.09
CA ILE A 80 3.74 -1.10 -22.17
C ILE A 80 2.65 -0.41 -21.32
N ILE A 81 1.39 -0.84 -21.46
CA ILE A 81 0.30 -0.27 -20.67
C ILE A 81 0.54 -0.51 -19.17
N PHE A 82 0.98 -1.71 -18.77
CA PHE A 82 1.32 -2.03 -17.39
C PHE A 82 2.40 -1.08 -16.85
N ILE A 83 3.49 -0.89 -17.60
CA ILE A 83 4.59 0.00 -17.22
C ILE A 83 4.07 1.44 -17.07
N LEU A 84 3.27 1.93 -18.01
CA LEU A 84 2.70 3.27 -17.94
C LEU A 84 1.78 3.46 -16.73
N CYS A 85 0.92 2.47 -16.44
CA CYS A 85 0.07 2.49 -15.24
C CYS A 85 0.90 2.51 -13.96
N TYR A 86 1.95 1.69 -13.89
CA TYR A 86 2.82 1.62 -12.73
C TYR A 86 3.57 2.94 -12.45
N PHE A 87 4.11 3.56 -13.52
CA PHE A 87 4.72 4.90 -13.40
C PHE A 87 3.70 5.97 -13.01
N TYR A 88 2.46 5.87 -13.49
CA TYR A 88 1.39 6.79 -13.08
C TYR A 88 1.06 6.62 -11.60
N ASP A 89 0.98 5.40 -11.08
CA ASP A 89 0.71 5.13 -9.66
C ASP A 89 1.82 5.70 -8.75
N ILE A 90 3.09 5.57 -9.16
CA ILE A 90 4.23 6.21 -8.46
C ILE A 90 4.09 7.75 -8.51
N TYR A 91 3.77 8.31 -9.67
CA TYR A 91 3.58 9.75 -9.84
C TYR A 91 2.44 10.29 -8.97
N LEU A 92 1.31 9.57 -8.91
CA LEU A 92 0.18 9.91 -8.04
C LEU A 92 0.59 9.90 -6.56
N PHE A 93 1.33 8.88 -6.12
CA PHE A 93 1.84 8.78 -4.77
C PHE A 93 2.77 9.94 -4.40
N VAL A 94 3.71 10.28 -5.27
CA VAL A 94 4.62 11.42 -5.06
C VAL A 94 3.84 12.74 -4.96
N ARG A 95 2.83 12.95 -5.81
CA ARG A 95 1.98 14.14 -5.75
C ARG A 95 1.14 14.20 -4.46
N TYR A 96 0.67 13.07 -4.00
CA TYR A 96 -0.07 12.93 -2.75
C TYR A 96 0.81 13.33 -1.56
N VAL A 97 2.00 12.72 -1.43
CA VAL A 97 2.94 13.07 -0.34
C VAL A 97 3.34 14.53 -0.37
N LYS A 98 3.65 15.08 -1.55
CA LYS A 98 3.97 16.52 -1.69
C LYS A 98 2.81 17.45 -1.33
N ALA A 99 1.57 17.02 -1.56
CA ALA A 99 0.40 17.81 -1.15
C ALA A 99 0.26 17.86 0.36
N ILE A 100 0.52 16.76 1.07
CA ILE A 100 0.56 16.72 2.54
C ILE A 100 1.69 17.59 3.06
N GLN A 101 2.91 17.45 2.54
CA GLN A 101 4.08 18.23 2.98
C GLN A 101 3.90 19.75 2.74
N ALA A 102 3.11 20.13 1.75
CA ALA A 102 2.79 21.54 1.51
C ALA A 102 1.77 22.10 2.51
N ALA A 103 0.89 21.27 3.06
CA ALA A 103 -0.07 21.63 4.10
C ALA A 103 0.55 21.50 5.51
N HIS A 104 1.39 20.48 5.71
CA HIS A 104 2.07 20.13 6.94
C HIS A 104 3.60 20.16 6.77
N PRO A 105 4.24 21.34 6.89
CA PRO A 105 5.68 21.50 6.63
C PRO A 105 6.59 20.74 7.60
N GLU A 106 6.07 20.32 8.76
CA GLU A 106 6.76 19.45 9.73
C GLU A 106 6.95 18.02 9.20
N LYS A 107 6.12 17.56 8.25
CA LYS A 107 6.22 16.22 7.66
C LYS A 107 7.42 16.13 6.72
N LYS A 108 8.32 15.22 7.04
CA LYS A 108 9.59 15.02 6.31
C LYS A 108 9.63 13.64 5.66
N GLY A 109 10.39 13.55 4.60
CA GLY A 109 10.63 12.30 3.88
C GLY A 109 10.56 12.50 2.37
N ASP A 110 11.49 11.86 1.66
CA ASP A 110 11.47 11.80 0.20
C ASP A 110 10.65 10.59 -0.24
N PRO A 111 9.48 10.78 -0.89
CA PRO A 111 8.62 9.67 -1.32
C PRO A 111 9.29 8.71 -2.31
N THR A 112 10.44 9.07 -2.89
CA THR A 112 11.23 8.22 -3.78
C THR A 112 12.32 7.44 -3.06
N SER A 113 12.57 7.73 -1.78
CA SER A 113 13.61 7.08 -0.99
C SER A 113 13.10 5.79 -0.33
N SER A 114 13.97 4.78 -0.27
CA SER A 114 13.71 3.55 0.51
C SER A 114 13.55 3.80 2.03
N LYS A 115 14.03 4.95 2.52
CA LYS A 115 13.92 5.39 3.92
C LYS A 115 12.70 6.29 4.18
N PHE A 116 11.83 6.46 3.17
CA PHE A 116 10.68 7.35 3.29
C PHE A 116 9.82 7.07 4.52
N THR A 117 9.47 5.82 4.76
CA THR A 117 8.61 5.43 5.89
C THR A 117 9.24 5.77 7.25
N GLU A 118 10.55 5.56 7.40
CA GLU A 118 11.28 5.90 8.64
C GLU A 118 11.28 7.42 8.85
N GLN A 119 11.67 8.19 7.84
CA GLN A 119 11.71 9.66 7.88
C GLN A 119 10.33 10.26 8.15
N TRP A 120 9.28 9.66 7.57
CA TRP A 120 7.89 10.09 7.77
C TRP A 120 7.47 9.89 9.22
N VAL A 121 7.66 8.69 9.76
CA VAL A 121 7.31 8.36 11.15
C VAL A 121 8.11 9.18 12.15
N GLU A 122 9.40 9.45 11.89
CA GLU A 122 10.22 10.32 12.74
C GLU A 122 9.68 11.75 12.79
N SER A 123 9.10 12.26 11.71
CA SER A 123 8.51 13.59 11.62
C SER A 123 7.10 13.71 12.21
N CYS A 124 6.47 12.61 12.58
CA CYS A 124 5.17 12.58 13.23
C CYS A 124 5.26 12.96 14.70
N ASP A 125 4.22 13.57 15.22
CA ASP A 125 4.08 13.80 16.66
C ASP A 125 3.76 12.48 17.43
N GLU A 126 3.68 12.56 18.75
CA GLU A 126 3.46 11.36 19.57
C GLU A 126 2.05 10.76 19.38
N ALA A 127 1.03 11.57 19.13
CA ALA A 127 -0.34 11.11 18.91
C ALA A 127 -0.44 10.37 17.55
N GLU A 128 0.15 10.93 16.51
CA GLU A 128 0.23 10.31 15.19
C GLU A 128 1.04 9.00 15.23
N LYS A 129 2.18 8.98 15.90
CA LYS A 129 2.96 7.76 16.10
C LYS A 129 2.16 6.68 16.80
N GLU A 130 1.37 7.05 17.80
CA GLU A 130 0.49 6.10 18.50
C GLU A 130 -0.55 5.50 17.55
N ILE A 131 -1.17 6.32 16.69
CA ILE A 131 -2.12 5.86 15.67
C ILE A 131 -1.43 4.90 14.68
N ILE A 132 -0.24 5.25 14.19
CA ILE A 132 0.55 4.42 13.29
C ILE A 132 0.86 3.07 13.94
N TYR A 133 1.34 3.05 15.18
CA TYR A 133 1.68 1.81 15.88
C TYR A 133 0.46 0.95 16.20
N LYS A 134 -0.65 1.54 16.60
CA LYS A 134 -1.94 0.83 16.80
C LYS A 134 -2.44 0.21 15.50
N SER A 135 -2.34 0.94 14.40
CA SER A 135 -2.75 0.47 13.07
C SER A 135 -1.86 -0.66 12.58
N ALA A 136 -0.53 -0.53 12.74
CA ALA A 136 0.43 -1.58 12.42
C ALA A 136 0.18 -2.85 13.25
N TYR A 137 -0.12 -2.72 14.53
CA TYR A 137 -0.44 -3.86 15.39
C TYR A 137 -1.75 -4.55 14.98
N LYS A 138 -2.81 -3.78 14.66
CA LYS A 138 -4.05 -4.34 14.12
C LYS A 138 -3.81 -5.10 12.82
N THR A 139 -3.00 -4.53 11.93
CA THR A 139 -2.62 -5.17 10.66
C THR A 139 -1.89 -6.49 10.92
N TYR A 140 -0.95 -6.53 11.85
CA TYR A 140 -0.25 -7.76 12.23
C TYR A 140 -1.23 -8.84 12.72
N ILE A 141 -2.19 -8.48 13.60
CA ILE A 141 -3.21 -9.43 14.09
C ILE A 141 -4.04 -10.01 12.93
N VAL A 142 -4.44 -9.16 11.96
CA VAL A 142 -5.19 -9.61 10.79
C VAL A 142 -4.35 -10.54 9.92
N LEU A 143 -3.11 -10.18 9.62
CA LEU A 143 -2.19 -10.99 8.82
C LEU A 143 -1.94 -12.36 9.47
N ASN A 144 -1.75 -12.39 10.80
CA ASN A 144 -1.51 -13.63 11.54
C ASN A 144 -2.71 -14.61 11.52
N LYS A 145 -3.91 -14.12 11.20
CA LYS A 145 -5.10 -14.96 10.95
C LYS A 145 -5.26 -15.32 9.47
N VAL A 146 -5.05 -14.35 8.59
CA VAL A 146 -5.30 -14.51 7.15
C VAL A 146 -4.25 -15.41 6.48
N ILE A 147 -2.96 -15.25 6.82
CA ILE A 147 -1.89 -16.00 6.15
C ILE A 147 -2.01 -17.52 6.35
N PRO A 148 -2.27 -18.07 7.57
CA PRO A 148 -2.51 -19.52 7.73
C PRO A 148 -3.71 -20.02 6.94
N ILE A 149 -4.78 -19.23 6.84
CA ILE A 149 -5.96 -19.59 6.02
C ILE A 149 -5.56 -19.65 4.53
N LEU A 150 -4.82 -18.67 4.03
CA LEU A 150 -4.31 -18.70 2.66
C LEU A 150 -3.37 -19.88 2.42
N LEU A 151 -2.55 -20.24 3.40
CA LEU A 151 -1.67 -21.40 3.31
C LEU A 151 -2.48 -22.70 3.16
N LEU A 152 -3.54 -22.86 3.94
CA LEU A 152 -4.45 -24.01 3.82
C LEU A 152 -5.17 -24.01 2.46
N LEU A 153 -5.66 -22.87 2.00
CA LEU A 153 -6.32 -22.73 0.70
C LEU A 153 -5.38 -23.07 -0.45
N THR A 154 -4.13 -22.60 -0.42
CA THR A 154 -3.13 -22.93 -1.46
C THR A 154 -2.74 -24.40 -1.43
N LEU A 155 -2.69 -25.03 -0.25
CA LEU A 155 -2.45 -26.47 -0.10
C LEU A 155 -3.61 -27.27 -0.73
N ILE A 156 -4.86 -26.93 -0.42
CA ILE A 156 -6.06 -27.57 -0.97
C ILE A 156 -6.09 -27.39 -2.51
N ALA A 157 -5.81 -26.17 -2.99
CA ALA A 157 -5.74 -25.89 -4.42
C ALA A 157 -4.66 -26.74 -5.12
N ASN A 158 -3.50 -26.92 -4.49
CA ASN A 158 -2.45 -27.78 -5.02
C ASN A 158 -2.89 -29.27 -5.10
N MET A 159 -3.61 -29.74 -4.09
CA MET A 159 -4.09 -31.15 -4.06
C MET A 159 -5.18 -31.44 -5.10
N PHE A 160 -6.15 -30.53 -5.27
CA PHE A 160 -7.32 -30.79 -6.11
C PHE A 160 -7.21 -30.19 -7.51
N LEU A 161 -6.48 -29.08 -7.69
CA LEU A 161 -6.39 -28.35 -8.96
C LEU A 161 -5.02 -28.46 -9.64
N ASN A 162 -4.07 -29.20 -9.06
CA ASN A 162 -2.69 -29.33 -9.58
C ASN A 162 -2.03 -27.96 -9.90
N THR A 163 -2.24 -26.95 -9.04
CA THR A 163 -1.71 -25.60 -9.24
C THR A 163 -0.20 -25.49 -9.06
N GLY A 164 0.44 -26.55 -8.62
CA GLY A 164 1.87 -26.58 -8.31
C GLY A 164 2.21 -26.06 -6.91
N ILE A 165 3.33 -26.51 -6.37
CA ILE A 165 3.77 -26.23 -4.99
C ILE A 165 4.22 -24.78 -4.78
N LEU A 166 4.49 -24.01 -5.85
CA LEU A 166 5.07 -22.66 -5.77
C LEU A 166 4.23 -21.69 -4.92
N ALA A 167 2.90 -21.71 -5.11
CA ALA A 167 1.99 -20.86 -4.33
C ALA A 167 2.06 -21.17 -2.82
N VAL A 168 2.12 -22.44 -2.46
CA VAL A 168 2.27 -22.88 -1.06
C VAL A 168 3.59 -22.41 -0.47
N LEU A 169 4.70 -22.55 -1.21
CA LEU A 169 6.02 -22.08 -0.77
C LEU A 169 6.06 -20.56 -0.56
N VAL A 170 5.51 -19.78 -1.49
CA VAL A 170 5.48 -18.31 -1.39
C VAL A 170 4.71 -17.88 -0.14
N VAL A 171 3.52 -18.42 0.09
CA VAL A 171 2.71 -18.09 1.28
C VAL A 171 3.40 -18.53 2.56
N ALA A 172 4.05 -19.71 2.57
CA ALA A 172 4.81 -20.20 3.72
C ALA A 172 5.99 -19.26 4.06
N VAL A 173 6.72 -18.79 3.06
CA VAL A 173 7.82 -17.81 3.26
C VAL A 173 7.29 -16.50 3.85
N ILE A 174 6.17 -15.97 3.34
CA ILE A 174 5.53 -14.77 3.88
C ILE A 174 5.16 -14.98 5.36
N TYR A 175 4.59 -16.13 5.70
CA TYR A 175 4.23 -16.48 7.08
C TYR A 175 5.45 -16.50 8.00
N LEU A 176 6.52 -17.17 7.58
CA LEU A 176 7.77 -17.25 8.34
C LEU A 176 8.41 -15.86 8.55
N VAL A 177 8.52 -15.06 7.48
CA VAL A 177 9.10 -13.71 7.57
C VAL A 177 8.30 -12.83 8.52
N THR A 178 6.96 -12.83 8.41
CA THR A 178 6.09 -12.03 9.27
C THR A 178 6.23 -12.44 10.74
N GLY A 179 6.19 -13.75 11.03
CA GLY A 179 6.32 -14.27 12.40
C GLY A 179 7.70 -14.04 13.01
N MET A 180 8.76 -14.30 12.27
CA MET A 180 10.14 -14.12 12.74
C MET A 180 10.48 -12.64 12.98
N THR A 181 10.01 -11.74 12.10
CA THR A 181 10.20 -10.30 12.28
C THR A 181 9.53 -9.82 13.57
N TYR A 182 8.30 -10.27 13.84
CA TYR A 182 7.61 -9.92 15.07
C TYR A 182 8.35 -10.42 16.32
N ILE A 183 8.77 -11.69 16.34
CA ILE A 183 9.51 -12.31 17.46
C ILE A 183 10.80 -11.53 17.71
N ARG A 184 11.58 -11.24 16.66
CA ARG A 184 12.83 -10.50 16.75
C ARG A 184 12.62 -9.08 17.31
N SER A 185 11.64 -8.35 16.78
CA SER A 185 11.32 -6.99 17.23
C SER A 185 10.90 -6.96 18.69
N SER A 186 10.11 -7.95 19.13
CA SER A 186 9.69 -8.10 20.52
C SER A 186 10.86 -8.36 21.46
N MET A 187 11.82 -9.20 21.06
CA MET A 187 13.04 -9.48 21.87
C MET A 187 13.94 -8.26 21.99
N VAL A 188 14.21 -7.56 20.88
CA VAL A 188 15.06 -6.34 20.88
C VAL A 188 14.45 -5.25 21.76
N SER A 189 13.13 -5.05 21.71
CA SER A 189 12.44 -4.07 22.54
C SER A 189 12.52 -4.38 24.04
N LYS A 190 12.50 -5.68 24.41
CA LYS A 190 12.69 -6.10 25.81
C LYS A 190 14.14 -5.90 26.27
N ALA A 191 15.11 -6.22 25.42
CA ALA A 191 16.52 -6.05 25.76
C ALA A 191 16.90 -4.58 26.04
N LYS A 192 16.33 -3.64 25.26
CA LYS A 192 16.53 -2.19 25.49
C LYS A 192 15.91 -1.63 26.79
N ARG A 193 14.99 -2.38 27.44
CA ARG A 193 14.41 -1.98 28.74
C ARG A 193 15.21 -2.48 29.94
N ILE A 194 16.12 -3.39 29.74
CA ILE A 194 16.90 -4.06 30.80
C ILE A 194 18.33 -3.47 30.93
N GLY A 195 18.85 -2.83 29.88
CA GLY A 195 20.13 -2.11 29.84
C GLY A 195 19.95 -0.61 29.86
#